data_7b366b8a04b27344d7f3b58a5051e794
#
_entry.id   7b366b8a04b27344d7f3b58a5051e794
#
_cell.length_a   1.000
_cell.length_b   1.000
_cell.length_c   1.000
_cell.angle_alpha   90.00
_cell.angle_beta   90.00
_cell.angle_gamma   90.00
#
_symmetry.space_group_name_H-M   'P 1'
#
loop_
_entity.id
_entity.type
_entity.pdbx_description
1 polymer ?
#
loop_
_entity_poly.entity_id
_entity_poly.type
_entity_poly.pdbx_seq_one_letter_code
_entity_poly.pdbx_strand_id
1 'polypeptide(L)'
;MDLDWQSNNGERQYTEKSDFITIGTAEDGSHQIVEFDMGKAHLDEMKNGDKLYFASVESGNTTFSTNADGEVNRADELYRFGLHTQSEEDETDQLTYWFLTKSIGSANENVDFLNNAVLATFSLASDLDRFHERQGEARHEERGTNGLWARYRYSDIGRKHAFDMDKNMIQVGYNKEVSTADS
;
A
#
# COMPACT_ATOMS: atom_id res chain seq x y z
N MET A 1 -4.60 24.90 15.75
CA MET A 1 -4.06 25.59 14.56
C MET A 1 -4.76 25.01 13.33
N ASP A 2 -5.28 25.86 12.48
CA ASP A 2 -5.95 25.45 11.25
C ASP A 2 -4.92 25.50 10.11
N LEU A 3 -4.65 24.36 9.49
CA LEU A 3 -3.82 24.23 8.30
C LEU A 3 -4.70 23.76 7.14
N ASP A 4 -4.48 24.31 5.97
CA ASP A 4 -5.21 23.92 4.78
C ASP A 4 -4.27 23.86 3.57
N TRP A 5 -4.03 22.65 3.07
CA TRP A 5 -3.17 22.43 1.91
C TRP A 5 -3.68 23.16 0.65
N GLN A 6 -4.99 23.14 0.42
CA GLN A 6 -5.58 23.79 -0.76
C GLN A 6 -5.33 25.30 -0.82
N SER A 7 -5.32 25.95 0.35
CA SER A 7 -5.07 27.39 0.43
C SER A 7 -3.59 27.74 0.53
N ASN A 8 -2.77 26.88 1.15
CA ASN A 8 -1.33 27.10 1.32
C ASN A 8 -0.55 26.74 0.04
N ASN A 9 -0.88 25.63 -0.59
CA ASN A 9 -0.29 25.12 -1.84
C ASN A 9 1.26 25.16 -1.87
N GLY A 10 1.90 24.92 -0.72
CA GLY A 10 3.36 24.94 -0.57
C GLY A 10 3.98 26.34 -0.41
N GLU A 11 3.17 27.38 -0.20
CA GLU A 11 3.68 28.72 0.07
C GLU A 11 4.15 28.86 1.52
N ARG A 12 5.22 29.65 1.71
CA ARG A 12 5.90 29.89 3.00
C ARG A 12 5.32 31.07 3.76
N GLN A 13 4.00 31.26 3.73
CA GLN A 13 3.37 32.43 4.35
C GLN A 13 1.97 32.13 4.85
N TYR A 14 1.49 33.05 5.69
CA TYR A 14 0.10 33.06 6.13
C TYR A 14 -0.87 33.20 4.95
N THR A 15 -1.94 32.42 4.98
CA THR A 15 -3.06 32.56 4.06
C THR A 15 -4.37 32.74 4.87
N GLU A 16 -5.44 33.19 4.25
CA GLU A 16 -6.72 33.42 4.95
C GLU A 16 -7.31 32.16 5.60
N LYS A 17 -6.87 30.97 5.17
CA LYS A 17 -7.40 29.68 5.63
C LYS A 17 -6.36 28.79 6.30
N SER A 18 -5.12 29.21 6.32
CA SER A 18 -4.02 28.44 6.90
C SER A 18 -3.24 29.30 7.88
N ASP A 19 -3.25 28.89 9.14
CA ASP A 19 -2.48 29.56 10.18
C ASP A 19 -0.99 29.40 9.95
N PHE A 20 -0.22 30.41 10.38
CA PHE A 20 1.23 30.39 10.30
C PHE A 20 1.85 31.00 11.56
N ILE A 21 2.85 30.34 12.14
CA ILE A 21 3.56 30.79 13.35
C ILE A 21 4.84 31.49 12.93
N THR A 22 5.05 32.72 13.37
CA THR A 22 6.31 33.43 13.21
C THR A 22 6.98 33.65 14.56
N ILE A 23 8.21 33.15 14.69
CA ILE A 23 9.02 33.31 15.91
C ILE A 23 10.24 34.15 15.53
N GLY A 24 10.35 35.36 16.15
CA GLY A 24 11.52 36.21 15.93
C GLY A 24 12.77 35.61 16.59
N THR A 25 12.68 35.31 17.88
CA THR A 25 13.80 34.70 18.61
C THR A 25 13.30 33.53 19.45
N ALA A 26 13.86 32.36 19.25
CA ALA A 26 13.61 31.20 20.08
C ALA A 26 14.76 30.95 21.06
N GLU A 27 14.42 30.43 22.24
CA GLU A 27 15.42 29.96 23.19
C GLU A 27 16.07 28.67 22.66
N ASP A 28 17.41 28.61 22.73
CA ASP A 28 18.16 27.45 22.24
C ASP A 28 17.77 26.17 22.97
N GLY A 29 17.44 25.13 22.19
CA GLY A 29 16.98 23.86 22.70
C GLY A 29 15.53 23.83 23.15
N SER A 30 14.77 24.91 22.91
CA SER A 30 13.32 24.89 23.16
C SER A 30 12.58 23.91 22.26
N HIS A 31 11.44 23.45 22.73
CA HIS A 31 10.59 22.51 22.00
C HIS A 31 9.15 23.01 21.99
N GLN A 32 8.57 23.10 20.81
CA GLN A 32 7.21 23.57 20.60
C GLN A 32 6.32 22.39 20.19
N ILE A 33 5.12 22.33 20.78
CA ILE A 33 4.11 21.32 20.41
C ILE A 33 2.98 22.05 19.70
N VAL A 34 2.68 21.63 18.48
CA VAL A 34 1.63 22.23 17.67
C VAL A 34 0.57 21.18 17.34
N GLU A 35 -0.69 21.49 17.68
CA GLU A 35 -1.83 20.67 17.35
C GLU A 35 -2.59 21.25 16.15
N PHE A 36 -2.79 20.43 15.13
CA PHE A 36 -3.54 20.76 13.92
C PHE A 36 -4.94 20.16 13.93
N ASP A 37 -5.90 20.85 13.33
CA ASP A 37 -7.19 20.29 12.98
C ASP A 37 -7.06 19.48 11.67
N MET A 38 -6.73 18.20 11.83
CA MET A 38 -6.49 17.27 10.71
C MET A 38 -7.70 17.10 9.79
N GLY A 39 -8.91 17.38 10.30
CA GLY A 39 -10.14 17.21 9.51
C GLY A 39 -10.32 18.28 8.43
N LYS A 40 -9.64 19.41 8.54
CA LYS A 40 -9.72 20.53 7.60
C LYS A 40 -8.48 20.71 6.73
N ALA A 41 -7.44 19.94 6.98
CA ALA A 41 -6.12 20.19 6.42
C ALA A 41 -5.98 19.73 4.94
N HIS A 42 -6.94 19.02 4.35
CA HIS A 42 -6.92 18.52 2.97
C HIS A 42 -5.59 17.82 2.60
N LEU A 43 -5.01 17.10 3.55
CA LEU A 43 -3.70 16.44 3.40
C LEU A 43 -3.72 15.28 2.40
N ASP A 44 -4.91 14.79 2.04
CA ASP A 44 -5.12 13.80 1.01
C ASP A 44 -4.71 14.30 -0.37
N GLU A 45 -4.83 15.59 -0.63
CA GLU A 45 -4.44 16.20 -1.90
C GLU A 45 -2.93 16.41 -2.03
N MET A 46 -2.19 16.37 -0.92
CA MET A 46 -0.73 16.46 -0.95
C MET A 46 -0.12 15.29 -1.71
N LYS A 47 0.85 15.57 -2.55
CA LYS A 47 1.67 14.57 -3.23
C LYS A 47 2.90 14.23 -2.40
N ASN A 48 3.53 13.11 -2.74
CA ASN A 48 4.80 12.73 -2.11
C ASN A 48 5.86 13.80 -2.33
N GLY A 49 6.43 14.28 -1.22
CA GLY A 49 7.44 15.33 -1.20
C GLY A 49 6.90 16.76 -1.14
N ASP A 50 5.59 16.95 -1.21
CA ASP A 50 4.99 18.27 -0.99
C ASP A 50 5.25 18.75 0.45
N LYS A 51 5.35 20.07 0.62
CA LYS A 51 5.66 20.72 1.89
C LYS A 51 4.52 21.67 2.29
N LEU A 52 3.92 21.46 3.42
CA LEU A 52 2.93 22.35 4.02
C LEU A 52 3.59 23.12 5.15
N TYR A 53 3.96 24.36 4.88
CA TYR A 53 4.66 25.21 5.83
C TYR A 53 3.69 25.73 6.88
N PHE A 54 4.12 25.74 8.14
CA PHE A 54 3.31 26.20 9.28
C PHE A 54 4.05 27.12 10.25
N ALA A 55 5.39 27.17 10.18
CA ALA A 55 6.13 28.08 11.06
C ALA A 55 7.44 28.59 10.40
N SER A 56 7.90 29.75 10.85
CA SER A 56 9.23 30.28 10.61
C SER A 56 9.87 30.78 11.90
N VAL A 57 11.21 30.63 11.97
CA VAL A 57 12.04 31.05 13.09
C VAL A 57 13.17 31.91 12.55
N GLU A 58 13.31 33.14 13.07
CA GLU A 58 14.35 34.09 12.63
C GLU A 58 15.69 33.82 13.30
N SER A 59 15.68 33.51 14.60
CA SER A 59 16.90 33.23 15.34
C SER A 59 16.68 32.25 16.49
N GLY A 60 17.76 31.56 16.91
CA GLY A 60 17.71 30.52 17.94
C GLY A 60 17.39 29.14 17.37
N ASN A 61 17.58 28.11 18.20
CA ASN A 61 17.39 26.72 17.81
C ASN A 61 16.21 26.12 18.60
N THR A 62 15.06 26.03 17.95
CA THR A 62 13.88 25.37 18.51
C THR A 62 13.47 24.20 17.61
N THR A 63 12.81 23.21 18.19
CA THR A 63 12.24 22.07 17.48
C THR A 63 10.71 22.07 17.59
N PHE A 64 10.06 21.51 16.61
CA PHE A 64 8.62 21.32 16.62
C PHE A 64 8.26 19.85 16.58
N SER A 65 7.20 19.49 17.31
CA SER A 65 6.47 18.23 17.13
C SER A 65 4.99 18.54 16.92
N THR A 66 4.33 17.65 16.17
CA THR A 66 2.93 17.87 15.81
C THR A 66 2.11 16.60 16.04
N ASN A 67 0.80 16.74 16.18
CA ASN A 67 -0.13 15.63 16.19
C ASN A 67 -0.32 15.00 14.80
N ALA A 68 0.28 15.59 13.78
CA ALA A 68 0.28 15.06 12.41
C ALA A 68 1.41 14.07 12.12
N ASP A 69 2.47 14.08 12.96
CA ASP A 69 3.60 13.16 12.78
C ASP A 69 3.14 11.71 12.96
N GLY A 70 3.38 10.89 11.94
CA GLY A 70 3.07 9.48 11.98
C GLY A 70 2.56 8.90 10.67
N GLU A 71 2.27 7.62 10.67
CA GLU A 71 1.64 6.95 9.54
C GLU A 71 0.13 7.16 9.54
N VAL A 72 -0.40 7.59 8.41
CA VAL A 72 -1.85 7.70 8.16
C VAL A 72 -2.28 6.51 7.31
N ASN A 73 -3.20 5.70 7.85
CA ASN A 73 -3.77 4.55 7.14
C ASN A 73 -5.18 4.91 6.66
N ARG A 74 -5.34 5.12 5.36
CA ARG A 74 -6.64 5.34 4.74
C ARG A 74 -7.08 4.09 3.99
N ALA A 75 -8.33 3.69 4.18
CA ALA A 75 -8.86 2.45 3.61
C ALA A 75 -8.96 2.48 2.07
N ASP A 76 -8.99 3.65 1.48
CA ASP A 76 -9.13 3.91 0.04
C ASP A 76 -7.78 4.03 -0.69
N GLU A 77 -6.66 4.03 0.03
CA GLU A 77 -5.32 4.16 -0.58
C GLU A 77 -4.57 2.83 -0.61
N LEU A 78 -3.80 2.62 -1.70
CA LEU A 78 -2.97 1.42 -1.89
C LEU A 78 -1.74 1.40 -0.96
N TYR A 79 -1.27 2.57 -0.54
CA TYR A 79 -0.11 2.73 0.31
C TYR A 79 -0.49 3.55 1.53
N ARG A 80 0.14 3.25 2.66
CA ARG A 80 0.15 4.14 3.81
C ARG A 80 1.02 5.33 3.46
N PHE A 81 0.66 6.50 3.92
CA PHE A 81 1.55 7.63 3.86
C PHE A 81 1.89 8.11 5.27
N GLY A 82 3.08 8.62 5.43
CA GLY A 82 3.52 9.28 6.65
C GLY A 82 3.55 10.79 6.44
N LEU A 83 3.19 11.53 7.47
CA LEU A 83 3.47 12.93 7.59
C LEU A 83 4.61 13.11 8.57
N HIS A 84 5.56 13.95 8.21
CA HIS A 84 6.75 14.19 9.02
C HIS A 84 7.00 15.69 9.16
N THR A 85 7.22 16.12 10.41
CA THR A 85 7.65 17.47 10.69
C THR A 85 9.13 17.61 10.39
N GLN A 86 9.49 18.53 9.52
CA GLN A 86 10.85 18.82 9.10
C GLN A 86 11.10 20.33 9.06
N SER A 87 12.38 20.72 9.03
CA SER A 87 12.80 22.09 8.85
C SER A 87 13.80 22.26 7.71
N GLU A 88 13.85 23.44 7.16
CA GLU A 88 14.84 23.87 6.20
C GLU A 88 15.25 25.31 6.47
N GLU A 89 16.52 25.62 6.26
CA GLU A 89 17.04 26.98 6.30
C GLU A 89 16.98 27.60 4.91
N ASP A 90 16.49 28.83 4.82
CA ASP A 90 16.53 29.61 3.60
C ASP A 90 17.68 30.61 3.67
N GLU A 91 18.65 30.47 2.79
CA GLU A 91 19.84 31.33 2.74
C GLU A 91 19.51 32.77 2.34
N THR A 92 18.35 32.99 1.71
CA THR A 92 17.97 34.31 1.18
C THR A 92 17.47 35.24 2.29
N ASP A 93 16.61 34.75 3.14
CA ASP A 93 15.97 35.50 4.23
C ASP A 93 16.52 35.14 5.62
N GLN A 94 17.40 34.13 5.69
CA GLN A 94 18.01 33.62 6.91
C GLN A 94 16.99 33.11 7.94
N LEU A 95 15.86 32.62 7.45
CA LEU A 95 14.80 32.03 8.26
C LEU A 95 14.88 30.51 8.22
N THR A 96 14.57 29.88 9.35
CA THR A 96 14.32 28.43 9.42
C THR A 96 12.83 28.19 9.28
N TYR A 97 12.42 27.54 8.19
CA TYR A 97 11.04 27.18 7.94
C TYR A 97 10.72 25.78 8.43
N TRP A 98 9.59 25.62 9.07
CA TRP A 98 9.06 24.33 9.52
C TRP A 98 7.83 23.96 8.71
N PHE A 99 7.78 22.70 8.28
CA PHE A 99 6.73 22.19 7.42
C PHE A 99 6.40 20.74 7.72
N LEU A 100 5.17 20.35 7.35
CA LEU A 100 4.80 18.95 7.20
C LEU A 100 5.12 18.49 5.79
N THR A 101 5.78 17.35 5.64
CA THR A 101 5.99 16.71 4.34
C THR A 101 5.33 15.36 4.30
N LYS A 102 4.76 15.02 3.14
CA LYS A 102 4.15 13.71 2.90
C LYS A 102 5.17 12.76 2.30
N SER A 103 5.30 11.57 2.90
CA SER A 103 6.12 10.49 2.37
C SER A 103 5.29 9.23 2.17
N ILE A 104 5.57 8.48 1.10
CA ILE A 104 4.96 7.19 0.87
C ILE A 104 5.66 6.16 1.76
N GLY A 105 4.89 5.51 2.61
CA GLY A 105 5.34 4.44 3.50
C GLY A 105 5.12 3.04 2.93
N SER A 106 4.79 2.10 3.79
CA SER A 106 4.50 0.71 3.43
C SER A 106 3.18 0.56 2.65
N ALA A 107 3.01 -0.59 1.99
CA ALA A 107 1.72 -0.92 1.40
C ALA A 107 0.62 -0.99 2.48
N ASN A 108 -0.59 -0.60 2.12
CA ASN A 108 -1.74 -0.72 3.00
C ASN A 108 -2.07 -2.20 3.23
N GLU A 109 -2.52 -2.56 4.43
CA GLU A 109 -2.96 -3.93 4.76
C GLU A 109 -4.03 -4.47 3.81
N ASN A 110 -4.86 -3.60 3.24
CA ASN A 110 -5.83 -3.97 2.22
C ASN A 110 -5.18 -4.49 0.94
N VAL A 111 -3.98 -4.02 0.59
CA VAL A 111 -3.21 -4.52 -0.57
C VAL A 111 -2.75 -5.94 -0.32
N ASP A 112 -2.28 -6.25 0.87
CA ASP A 112 -1.88 -7.59 1.26
C ASP A 112 -3.07 -8.55 1.27
N PHE A 113 -4.23 -8.10 1.76
CA PHE A 113 -5.46 -8.86 1.69
C PHE A 113 -5.89 -9.15 0.24
N LEU A 114 -5.85 -8.15 -0.64
CA LEU A 114 -6.17 -8.31 -2.06
C LEU A 114 -5.19 -9.26 -2.75
N ASN A 115 -3.90 -9.14 -2.48
CA ASN A 115 -2.88 -10.04 -3.01
C ASN A 115 -3.14 -11.49 -2.56
N ASN A 116 -3.47 -11.71 -1.29
CA ASN A 116 -3.81 -13.02 -0.76
C ASN A 116 -5.09 -13.58 -1.38
N ALA A 117 -6.10 -12.75 -1.63
CA ALA A 117 -7.33 -13.16 -2.29
C ALA A 117 -7.09 -13.54 -3.76
N VAL A 118 -6.25 -12.81 -4.47
CA VAL A 118 -5.82 -13.14 -5.84
C VAL A 118 -5.07 -14.46 -5.85
N LEU A 119 -4.12 -14.67 -4.93
CA LEU A 119 -3.40 -15.93 -4.78
C LEU A 119 -4.34 -17.12 -4.56
N ALA A 120 -5.29 -16.98 -3.64
CA ALA A 120 -6.27 -18.03 -3.39
C ALA A 120 -7.10 -18.35 -4.64
N THR A 121 -7.49 -17.33 -5.41
CA THR A 121 -8.23 -17.48 -6.66
C THR A 121 -7.40 -18.21 -7.72
N PHE A 122 -6.12 -17.83 -7.88
CA PHE A 122 -5.20 -18.52 -8.78
C PHE A 122 -4.96 -19.97 -8.37
N SER A 123 -4.83 -20.22 -7.07
CA SER A 123 -4.70 -21.58 -6.55
C SER A 123 -5.91 -22.44 -6.90
N LEU A 124 -7.12 -21.94 -6.68
CA LEU A 124 -8.36 -22.61 -7.06
C LEU A 124 -8.47 -22.82 -8.57
N ALA A 125 -8.17 -21.79 -9.37
CA ALA A 125 -8.21 -21.89 -10.83
C ALA A 125 -7.21 -22.90 -11.38
N SER A 126 -6.03 -23.02 -10.76
CA SER A 126 -5.01 -24.01 -11.14
C SER A 126 -5.41 -25.46 -10.80
N ASP A 127 -6.38 -25.65 -9.90
CA ASP A 127 -6.91 -26.96 -9.52
C ASP A 127 -8.07 -27.42 -10.43
N LEU A 128 -8.65 -26.50 -11.21
CA LEU A 128 -9.69 -26.84 -12.17
C LEU A 128 -9.08 -27.58 -13.35
N ASP A 129 -9.09 -28.89 -13.24
CA ASP A 129 -8.64 -29.75 -14.32
C ASP A 129 -9.61 -29.74 -15.48
N ARG A 130 -9.10 -29.57 -16.68
CA ARG A 130 -9.84 -29.87 -17.89
C ARG A 130 -9.97 -31.38 -18.04
N PHE A 131 -11.09 -31.84 -18.59
CA PHE A 131 -11.35 -33.26 -18.85
C PHE A 131 -10.19 -33.94 -19.57
N HIS A 132 -9.54 -33.24 -20.49
CA HIS A 132 -8.40 -33.73 -21.25
C HIS A 132 -7.12 -33.93 -20.42
N GLU A 133 -6.95 -33.12 -19.38
CA GLU A 133 -5.79 -33.23 -18.49
C GLU A 133 -5.91 -34.41 -17.53
N ARG A 134 -7.17 -34.80 -17.20
CA ARG A 134 -7.44 -36.00 -16.38
C ARG A 134 -7.24 -37.31 -17.11
N GLN A 135 -7.55 -37.35 -18.42
CA GLN A 135 -7.48 -38.57 -19.19
C GLN A 135 -6.10 -38.83 -19.83
N GLY A 136 -5.16 -37.87 -19.74
CA GLY A 136 -3.84 -37.99 -20.34
C GLY A 136 -3.90 -38.38 -21.81
N GLU A 137 -2.93 -39.10 -22.27
CA GLU A 137 -2.85 -39.64 -23.64
C GLU A 137 -3.76 -40.87 -23.90
N ALA A 138 -4.61 -41.23 -22.93
CA ALA A 138 -5.58 -42.33 -23.08
C ALA A 138 -6.52 -42.21 -24.31
N ARG A 139 -6.38 -41.14 -25.10
CA ARG A 139 -7.04 -40.97 -26.39
C ARG A 139 -6.55 -41.93 -27.49
N HIS A 140 -5.39 -42.54 -27.30
CA HIS A 140 -4.79 -43.43 -28.30
C HIS A 140 -4.98 -44.91 -27.99
N GLU A 141 -5.46 -45.25 -26.77
CA GLU A 141 -5.82 -46.61 -26.45
C GLU A 141 -7.31 -46.85 -26.65
N GLU A 142 -7.64 -48.01 -27.17
CA GLU A 142 -8.98 -48.43 -27.53
C GLU A 142 -9.99 -48.16 -26.41
N ARG A 143 -11.17 -47.65 -26.77
CA ARG A 143 -12.31 -47.41 -25.89
C ARG A 143 -12.53 -48.60 -24.97
N GLY A 144 -12.56 -48.35 -23.67
CA GLY A 144 -13.08 -49.32 -22.71
C GLY A 144 -12.09 -49.78 -21.63
N THR A 145 -11.06 -49.03 -21.29
CA THR A 145 -10.18 -49.43 -20.18
C THR A 145 -10.70 -48.89 -18.86
N ASN A 146 -11.29 -49.77 -18.06
CA ASN A 146 -11.44 -49.57 -16.63
C ASN A 146 -10.03 -49.56 -16.00
N GLY A 147 -9.66 -48.52 -15.29
CA GLY A 147 -8.32 -48.46 -14.74
C GLY A 147 -8.12 -47.45 -13.61
N LEU A 148 -7.14 -47.81 -12.78
CA LEU A 148 -6.62 -46.90 -11.75
C LEU A 148 -5.54 -46.02 -12.40
N TRP A 149 -5.60 -44.74 -12.10
CA TRP A 149 -4.57 -43.79 -12.52
C TRP A 149 -4.08 -42.94 -11.35
N ALA A 150 -2.84 -42.48 -11.42
CA ALA A 150 -2.25 -41.55 -10.49
C ALA A 150 -1.48 -40.48 -11.27
N ARG A 151 -1.53 -39.25 -10.78
CA ARG A 151 -0.84 -38.12 -11.37
C ARG A 151 -0.18 -37.28 -10.31
N TYR A 152 1.03 -36.84 -10.58
CA TYR A 152 1.72 -35.82 -9.82
C TYR A 152 1.82 -34.56 -10.66
N ARG A 153 1.52 -33.40 -10.06
CA ARG A 153 1.72 -32.09 -10.68
C ARG A 153 2.52 -31.21 -9.72
N TYR A 154 3.57 -30.64 -10.24
CA TYR A 154 4.28 -29.53 -9.62
C TYR A 154 3.92 -28.25 -10.35
N SER A 155 3.63 -27.18 -9.62
CA SER A 155 3.38 -25.85 -10.17
C SER A 155 4.13 -24.83 -9.35
N ASP A 156 4.93 -24.02 -10.04
CA ASP A 156 5.61 -22.85 -9.50
C ASP A 156 4.91 -21.64 -10.14
N ILE A 157 4.19 -20.89 -9.34
CA ILE A 157 3.38 -19.76 -9.79
C ILE A 157 3.81 -18.55 -8.98
N GLY A 158 4.44 -17.59 -9.66
CA GLY A 158 4.88 -16.38 -8.99
C GLY A 158 5.00 -15.20 -9.92
N ARG A 159 5.04 -14.04 -9.32
CA ARG A 159 5.41 -12.78 -9.97
C ARG A 159 6.40 -12.06 -9.07
N LYS A 160 7.57 -11.76 -9.62
CA LYS A 160 8.64 -11.06 -8.92
C LYS A 160 8.09 -9.86 -8.12
N HIS A 161 8.37 -9.87 -6.81
CA HIS A 161 7.95 -8.86 -5.82
C HIS A 161 6.44 -8.79 -5.49
N ALA A 162 5.63 -9.73 -5.97
CA ALA A 162 4.21 -9.73 -5.64
C ALA A 162 3.81 -10.99 -4.86
N PHE A 163 4.09 -12.16 -5.36
CA PHE A 163 3.81 -13.43 -4.69
C PHE A 163 4.65 -14.55 -5.30
N ASP A 164 4.84 -15.59 -4.51
CA ASP A 164 5.54 -16.81 -4.90
C ASP A 164 4.82 -18.00 -4.25
N MET A 165 4.43 -18.98 -5.06
CA MET A 165 3.67 -20.13 -4.61
C MET A 165 4.13 -21.40 -5.29
N ASP A 166 4.75 -22.27 -4.52
CA ASP A 166 5.07 -23.64 -4.90
C ASP A 166 3.92 -24.58 -4.53
N LYS A 167 3.43 -25.32 -5.49
CA LYS A 167 2.34 -26.26 -5.29
C LYS A 167 2.69 -27.65 -5.78
N ASN A 168 2.51 -28.61 -4.90
CA ASN A 168 2.63 -30.03 -5.19
C ASN A 168 1.25 -30.68 -5.06
N MET A 169 0.81 -31.38 -6.11
CA MET A 169 -0.49 -32.04 -6.11
C MET A 169 -0.33 -33.51 -6.56
N ILE A 170 -0.91 -34.42 -5.80
CA ILE A 170 -1.05 -35.81 -6.17
C ILE A 170 -2.54 -36.08 -6.36
N GLN A 171 -2.89 -36.63 -7.49
CA GLN A 171 -4.24 -37.07 -7.80
C GLN A 171 -4.25 -38.57 -8.10
N VAL A 172 -5.27 -39.25 -7.57
CA VAL A 172 -5.53 -40.66 -7.83
C VAL A 172 -7.00 -40.78 -8.24
N GLY A 173 -7.25 -41.59 -9.23
CA GLY A 173 -8.61 -41.80 -9.71
C GLY A 173 -8.80 -43.16 -10.34
N TYR A 174 -10.07 -43.51 -10.52
CA TYR A 174 -10.46 -44.74 -11.19
C TYR A 174 -11.48 -44.45 -12.28
N ASN A 175 -11.18 -44.90 -13.51
CA ASN A 175 -12.09 -44.81 -14.65
C ASN A 175 -12.90 -46.08 -14.73
N LYS A 176 -14.21 -45.96 -14.85
CA LYS A 176 -15.13 -47.07 -15.10
C LYS A 176 -16.01 -46.73 -16.28
N GLU A 177 -16.04 -47.66 -17.24
CA GLU A 177 -16.98 -47.58 -18.33
C GLU A 177 -18.40 -47.88 -17.84
N VAL A 178 -19.32 -46.98 -18.13
CA VAL A 178 -20.75 -47.19 -17.89
C VAL A 178 -21.42 -47.39 -19.23
N SER A 179 -21.83 -48.63 -19.52
CA SER A 179 -22.67 -48.89 -20.68
C SER A 179 -24.08 -48.41 -20.39
N THR A 180 -24.53 -47.36 -21.06
CA THR A 180 -25.95 -47.06 -21.14
C THR A 180 -26.58 -48.06 -22.07
N ALA A 181 -27.41 -48.95 -21.54
CA ALA A 181 -28.24 -49.78 -22.36
C ALA A 181 -29.22 -48.88 -23.14
N ASP A 182 -29.10 -48.86 -24.44
CA ASP A 182 -30.09 -48.25 -25.31
C ASP A 182 -31.42 -48.95 -25.11
N SER A 183 -32.42 -48.21 -24.69
CA SER A 183 -33.82 -48.59 -24.61
C SER A 183 -34.54 -48.16 -25.88
#